data_be8bff6385a6e37bc08929d12b5c8bdf
#
_entry.id   be8bff6385a6e37bc08929d12b5c8bdf
#
_cell.length_a   1.000
_cell.length_b   1.000
_cell.length_c   1.000
_cell.angle_alpha   90.00
_cell.angle_beta   90.00
_cell.angle_gamma   90.00
#
_symmetry.space_group_name_H-M   'P 1'
#
loop_
_entity.id
_entity.type
_entity.pdbx_description
1 polymer ?
#
loop_
_entity_poly.entity_id
_entity_poly.type
_entity_poly.pdbx_seq_one_letter_code
_entity_poly.pdbx_strand_id
1 'polypeptide(L)'
;MLSASEAKSADPAATPAAIGSETGATSPKVQKQRPSTTEPLEFQNCKSYDYPGRHAAILKVKAELNPQIVFIGDSITHHWGGIPSDRLKGGETVLKESFAAYRTLNLGFGHDRVQNALWRLQNGEIDGISPDWVVINIGTNNLQDGNNAEEIMAGIRAVCTEVSKRTPKSRIIVMSVFPRERKGGHARRKVIADLSKLIGAYAAEKKFVNIDLAPQFLDANGDIPKELMPDALHLSPDGYRIWAKALLNVIQGKTTP
;
A
#
# COMPACT_ATOMS: atom_id res chain seq x y z
N MET A 1 58.99 -47.48 50.13
CA MET A 1 60.39 -47.49 49.70
C MET A 1 60.55 -46.34 48.75
N LEU A 2 61.16 -45.26 49.18
CA LEU A 2 62.38 -44.63 48.68
C LEU A 2 62.16 -44.00 47.27
N SER A 3 62.51 -42.82 46.99
CA SER A 3 63.15 -41.66 47.55
C SER A 3 63.31 -40.64 46.44
N ALA A 4 62.96 -39.42 46.70
CA ALA A 4 63.80 -38.21 46.59
C ALA A 4 64.64 -38.00 45.34
N SER A 5 64.61 -36.83 44.71
CA SER A 5 65.53 -35.72 44.91
C SER A 5 65.34 -34.68 43.85
N GLU A 6 64.94 -33.43 44.14
CA GLU A 6 65.75 -32.19 44.11
C GLU A 6 66.62 -32.01 42.85
N ALA A 7 66.63 -30.88 42.13
CA ALA A 7 66.86 -29.52 42.58
C ALA A 7 66.75 -28.53 41.40
N LYS A 8 66.29 -27.30 41.72
CA LYS A 8 66.82 -25.95 41.43
C LYS A 8 67.34 -25.65 40.01
N SER A 9 66.99 -24.59 39.41
CA SER A 9 66.97 -23.16 39.57
C SER A 9 67.10 -22.45 38.25
N ALA A 10 66.43 -21.43 38.02
CA ALA A 10 66.80 -20.07 37.76
C ALA A 10 65.86 -19.43 36.74
N ASP A 11 65.15 -18.41 37.19
CA ASP A 11 64.71 -17.26 36.43
C ASP A 11 65.94 -16.43 36.00
N PRO A 12 66.00 -15.62 34.93
CA PRO A 12 65.08 -14.51 34.73
C PRO A 12 64.91 -14.14 33.19
N ALA A 13 63.87 -13.43 32.85
CA ALA A 13 63.89 -12.16 32.15
C ALA A 13 62.52 -11.80 31.57
N ALA A 14 62.08 -10.68 32.03
CA ALA A 14 60.89 -9.99 31.58
C ALA A 14 61.05 -9.37 30.20
N THR A 15 59.87 -9.15 29.54
CA THR A 15 59.50 -8.02 28.71
C THR A 15 59.14 -8.35 27.24
N PRO A 16 58.24 -7.60 26.60
CA PRO A 16 57.12 -6.79 27.06
C PRO A 16 55.78 -7.15 26.35
N ALA A 17 54.72 -6.64 26.94
CA ALA A 17 53.37 -6.69 26.39
C ALA A 17 53.23 -5.96 25.04
N ALA A 18 52.72 -6.69 24.03
CA ALA A 18 52.20 -6.08 22.82
C ALA A 18 50.71 -5.84 23.01
N ILE A 19 50.34 -4.58 23.12
CA ILE A 19 48.95 -4.11 23.09
C ILE A 19 48.46 -4.23 21.64
N GLY A 20 47.77 -5.33 21.36
CA GLY A 20 47.01 -5.48 20.13
C GLY A 20 45.62 -4.87 20.33
N SER A 21 45.42 -3.64 19.93
CA SER A 21 44.10 -3.04 19.76
C SER A 21 43.39 -3.68 18.55
N GLU A 22 42.60 -4.71 18.79
CA GLU A 22 41.61 -5.14 17.82
C GLU A 22 40.52 -4.08 17.77
N THR A 23 40.65 -3.14 16.86
CA THR A 23 39.54 -2.32 16.37
C THR A 23 38.61 -3.24 15.58
N GLY A 24 37.58 -3.72 16.25
CA GLY A 24 36.47 -4.42 15.60
C GLY A 24 35.81 -3.52 14.59
N ALA A 25 36.26 -3.57 13.34
CA ALA A 25 35.58 -2.98 12.22
C ALA A 25 34.28 -3.78 12.00
N THR A 26 33.19 -3.29 12.55
CA THR A 26 31.84 -3.76 12.19
C THR A 26 31.65 -3.44 10.72
N SER A 27 31.67 -4.48 9.88
CA SER A 27 31.29 -4.37 8.46
C SER A 27 29.96 -3.67 8.35
N PRO A 28 29.82 -2.64 7.49
CA PRO A 28 28.56 -1.95 7.33
C PRO A 28 27.53 -2.99 6.86
N LYS A 29 26.44 -3.14 7.62
CA LYS A 29 25.27 -3.93 7.19
C LYS A 29 24.84 -3.34 5.85
N VAL A 30 25.01 -4.08 4.77
CA VAL A 30 24.49 -3.72 3.45
C VAL A 30 22.98 -3.56 3.64
N GLN A 31 22.52 -2.31 3.74
CA GLN A 31 21.10 -2.00 3.73
C GLN A 31 20.59 -2.44 2.36
N LYS A 32 19.72 -3.46 2.35
CA LYS A 32 19.05 -3.91 1.14
C LYS A 32 18.30 -2.71 0.56
N GLN A 33 18.77 -2.19 -0.57
CA GLN A 33 18.20 -1.02 -1.20
C GLN A 33 16.71 -1.29 -1.49
N ARG A 34 15.85 -0.42 -0.98
CA ARG A 34 14.40 -0.54 -1.21
C ARG A 34 14.10 -0.29 -2.69
N PRO A 35 13.15 -1.01 -3.30
CA PRO A 35 12.69 -0.69 -4.66
C PRO A 35 12.18 0.74 -4.73
N SER A 36 12.46 1.43 -5.84
CA SER A 36 11.92 2.75 -6.13
C SER A 36 10.38 2.68 -6.18
N THR A 37 9.71 3.69 -5.66
CA THR A 37 8.25 3.80 -5.74
C THR A 37 7.75 4.28 -7.09
N THR A 38 8.63 4.84 -7.92
CA THR A 38 8.33 5.39 -9.25
C THR A 38 8.74 4.48 -10.41
N GLU A 39 9.48 3.41 -10.11
CA GLU A 39 9.84 2.41 -11.10
C GLU A 39 8.84 1.25 -11.08
N PRO A 40 8.26 0.88 -12.23
CA PRO A 40 7.29 -0.21 -12.28
C PRO A 40 7.94 -1.53 -11.83
N LEU A 41 7.28 -2.22 -10.93
CA LEU A 41 7.74 -3.49 -10.40
C LEU A 41 6.66 -4.56 -10.62
N GLU A 42 6.99 -5.58 -11.38
CA GLU A 42 6.13 -6.75 -11.52
C GLU A 42 5.87 -7.41 -10.17
N PHE A 43 4.91 -8.27 -10.07
CA PHE A 43 4.33 -8.79 -8.83
C PHE A 43 5.28 -8.98 -7.67
N GLN A 44 4.75 -8.81 -6.46
CA GLN A 44 5.33 -9.36 -5.25
C GLN A 44 5.14 -10.89 -5.27
N ASN A 45 6.22 -11.63 -5.10
CA ASN A 45 6.16 -13.10 -5.02
C ASN A 45 5.52 -13.51 -3.69
N CYS A 46 4.20 -13.65 -3.68
CA CYS A 46 3.41 -14.10 -2.53
C CYS A 46 2.77 -15.43 -2.89
N LYS A 47 3.22 -16.52 -2.24
CA LYS A 47 2.73 -17.89 -2.53
C LYS A 47 1.24 -18.08 -2.29
N SER A 48 0.61 -17.22 -1.51
CA SER A 48 -0.82 -17.29 -1.15
C SER A 48 -1.73 -16.50 -2.10
N TYR A 49 -1.18 -15.85 -3.12
CA TYR A 49 -1.92 -14.95 -3.99
C TYR A 49 -1.54 -15.12 -5.46
N ASP A 50 -2.53 -15.45 -6.29
CA ASP A 50 -2.35 -15.67 -7.73
C ASP A 50 -2.40 -14.34 -8.50
N TYR A 51 -1.31 -13.58 -8.49
CA TYR A 51 -1.19 -12.34 -9.25
C TYR A 51 -1.33 -12.54 -10.76
N PRO A 52 -0.61 -13.48 -11.40
CA PRO A 52 -0.73 -13.69 -12.85
C PRO A 52 -2.14 -14.05 -13.28
N GLY A 53 -2.80 -14.95 -12.55
CA GLY A 53 -4.16 -15.36 -12.86
C GLY A 53 -5.15 -14.22 -12.75
N ARG A 54 -5.05 -13.37 -11.70
CA ARG A 54 -5.89 -12.19 -11.56
C ARG A 54 -5.63 -11.15 -12.64
N HIS A 55 -4.36 -10.86 -12.96
CA HIS A 55 -4.00 -9.96 -14.05
C HIS A 55 -4.59 -10.44 -15.39
N ALA A 56 -4.40 -11.72 -15.72
CA ALA A 56 -4.97 -12.32 -16.94
C ALA A 56 -6.51 -12.24 -16.96
N ALA A 57 -7.18 -12.48 -15.83
CA ALA A 57 -8.63 -12.37 -15.73
C ALA A 57 -9.12 -10.94 -15.99
N ILE A 58 -8.42 -9.93 -15.50
CA ILE A 58 -8.74 -8.51 -15.77
C ILE A 58 -8.60 -8.22 -17.27
N LEU A 59 -7.47 -8.60 -17.89
CA LEU A 59 -7.23 -8.37 -19.31
C LEU A 59 -8.31 -9.00 -20.18
N LYS A 60 -8.83 -10.16 -19.77
CA LYS A 60 -9.89 -10.87 -20.49
C LYS A 60 -11.25 -10.16 -20.41
N VAL A 61 -11.61 -9.63 -19.24
CA VAL A 61 -13.00 -9.15 -19.01
C VAL A 61 -13.19 -7.65 -19.26
N LYS A 62 -12.14 -6.84 -19.17
CA LYS A 62 -12.24 -5.38 -19.14
C LYS A 62 -12.93 -4.76 -20.35
N ALA A 63 -12.63 -5.25 -21.55
CA ALA A 63 -13.17 -4.69 -22.80
C ALA A 63 -14.66 -5.00 -22.95
N GLU A 64 -15.07 -6.24 -22.70
CA GLU A 64 -16.46 -6.66 -22.76
C GLU A 64 -17.31 -5.99 -21.67
N LEU A 65 -16.76 -5.85 -20.46
CA LEU A 65 -17.42 -5.18 -19.35
C LEU A 65 -17.70 -3.71 -19.65
N ASN A 66 -16.81 -3.04 -20.40
CA ASN A 66 -16.88 -1.60 -20.69
C ASN A 66 -17.22 -0.79 -19.43
N PRO A 67 -16.31 -0.76 -18.42
CA PRO A 67 -16.59 -0.26 -17.09
C PRO A 67 -16.84 1.24 -17.09
N GLN A 68 -17.77 1.68 -16.25
CA GLN A 68 -18.02 3.09 -15.96
C GLN A 68 -17.17 3.59 -14.78
N ILE A 69 -16.88 2.69 -13.85
CA ILE A 69 -16.03 2.97 -12.67
C ILE A 69 -14.94 1.93 -12.59
N VAL A 70 -13.70 2.37 -12.48
CA VAL A 70 -12.53 1.52 -12.24
C VAL A 70 -11.97 1.83 -10.86
N PHE A 71 -11.75 0.78 -10.06
CA PHE A 71 -11.08 0.88 -8.75
C PHE A 71 -9.67 0.35 -8.86
N ILE A 72 -8.66 1.16 -8.56
CA ILE A 72 -7.23 0.80 -8.54
C ILE A 72 -6.76 0.81 -7.09
N GLY A 73 -6.09 -0.27 -6.66
CA GLY A 73 -5.57 -0.31 -5.30
C GLY A 73 -4.96 -1.64 -4.88
N ASP A 74 -4.83 -1.79 -3.58
CA ASP A 74 -4.27 -2.96 -2.90
C ASP A 74 -5.35 -3.93 -2.38
N SER A 75 -5.05 -4.66 -1.28
CA SER A 75 -6.00 -5.60 -0.66
C SER A 75 -7.29 -4.94 -0.20
N ILE A 76 -7.25 -3.69 0.26
CA ILE A 76 -8.45 -2.98 0.70
C ILE A 76 -9.42 -2.80 -0.48
N THR A 77 -8.91 -2.44 -1.64
CA THR A 77 -9.69 -2.35 -2.87
C THR A 77 -10.11 -3.74 -3.37
N HIS A 78 -9.21 -4.73 -3.32
CA HIS A 78 -9.50 -6.08 -3.76
C HIS A 78 -10.64 -6.74 -2.95
N HIS A 79 -10.63 -6.59 -1.64
CA HIS A 79 -11.65 -7.16 -0.75
C HIS A 79 -13.04 -6.56 -0.97
N TRP A 80 -13.17 -5.48 -1.71
CA TRP A 80 -14.48 -4.99 -2.12
C TRP A 80 -15.21 -5.95 -3.05
N GLY A 81 -14.46 -6.88 -3.70
CA GLY A 81 -15.03 -7.88 -4.61
C GLY A 81 -15.38 -7.30 -5.98
N GLY A 82 -16.39 -7.85 -6.63
CA GLY A 82 -16.84 -7.42 -7.95
C GLY A 82 -16.16 -8.18 -9.08
N ILE A 83 -15.93 -7.52 -10.22
CA ILE A 83 -15.36 -8.11 -11.43
C ILE A 83 -13.89 -7.72 -11.58
N PRO A 84 -12.98 -8.69 -11.86
CA PRO A 84 -13.23 -10.14 -11.88
C PRO A 84 -13.54 -10.69 -10.48
N SER A 85 -14.42 -11.68 -10.44
CA SER A 85 -14.79 -12.32 -9.16
C SER A 85 -13.62 -13.13 -8.59
N ASP A 86 -13.41 -13.00 -7.28
CA ASP A 86 -12.37 -13.69 -6.53
C ASP A 86 -12.94 -14.23 -5.19
N ARG A 87 -12.10 -15.02 -4.49
CA ARG A 87 -12.43 -15.53 -3.15
C ARG A 87 -12.32 -14.49 -2.04
N LEU A 88 -11.57 -13.40 -2.28
CA LEU A 88 -11.39 -12.32 -1.31
C LEU A 88 -12.60 -11.39 -1.32
N LYS A 89 -13.48 -11.56 -0.33
CA LYS A 89 -14.77 -10.89 -0.23
C LYS A 89 -14.97 -10.32 1.16
N GLY A 90 -14.81 -9.02 1.31
CA GLY A 90 -15.12 -8.30 2.56
C GLY A 90 -16.26 -7.31 2.38
N GLY A 91 -16.34 -6.69 1.19
CA GLY A 91 -17.30 -5.66 0.86
C GLY A 91 -18.23 -5.99 -0.31
N GLU A 92 -18.26 -7.22 -0.81
CA GLU A 92 -18.97 -7.58 -2.05
C GLU A 92 -20.48 -7.24 -2.02
N THR A 93 -21.16 -7.49 -0.91
CA THR A 93 -22.57 -7.12 -0.75
C THR A 93 -22.75 -5.62 -0.84
N VAL A 94 -21.88 -4.85 -0.16
CA VAL A 94 -21.93 -3.38 -0.19
C VAL A 94 -21.64 -2.85 -1.60
N LEU A 95 -20.67 -3.44 -2.33
CA LEU A 95 -20.39 -3.06 -3.70
C LEU A 95 -21.63 -3.29 -4.60
N LYS A 96 -22.22 -4.47 -4.52
CA LYS A 96 -23.41 -4.83 -5.32
C LYS A 96 -24.60 -3.91 -5.04
N GLU A 97 -24.86 -3.62 -3.77
CA GLU A 97 -25.98 -2.77 -3.35
C GLU A 97 -25.73 -1.30 -3.75
N SER A 98 -24.53 -0.79 -3.47
CA SER A 98 -24.22 0.63 -3.65
C SER A 98 -23.98 1.01 -5.10
N PHE A 99 -23.39 0.14 -5.89
CA PHE A 99 -23.00 0.42 -7.28
C PHE A 99 -23.80 -0.40 -8.31
N ALA A 100 -24.99 -0.89 -7.94
CA ALA A 100 -25.87 -1.69 -8.82
C ALA A 100 -26.16 -1.01 -10.18
N ALA A 101 -26.21 0.31 -10.21
CA ALA A 101 -26.46 1.09 -11.42
C ALA A 101 -25.23 1.29 -12.31
N TYR A 102 -24.04 0.80 -11.91
CA TYR A 102 -22.77 1.04 -12.58
C TYR A 102 -22.08 -0.28 -12.93
N ARG A 103 -21.43 -0.31 -14.09
CA ARG A 103 -20.47 -1.36 -14.43
C ARG A 103 -19.14 -1.02 -13.78
N THR A 104 -18.74 -1.82 -12.81
CA THR A 104 -17.52 -1.59 -12.02
C THR A 104 -16.44 -2.62 -12.36
N LEU A 105 -15.19 -2.19 -12.50
CA LEU A 105 -14.02 -3.05 -12.65
C LEU A 105 -13.09 -2.86 -11.45
N ASN A 106 -12.74 -3.96 -10.80
CA ASN A 106 -11.88 -3.94 -9.63
C ASN A 106 -10.44 -4.36 -9.97
N LEU A 107 -9.55 -3.37 -10.05
CA LEU A 107 -8.11 -3.53 -10.22
C LEU A 107 -7.36 -3.47 -8.87
N GLY A 108 -7.99 -3.93 -7.80
CA GLY A 108 -7.34 -4.12 -6.49
C GLY A 108 -6.57 -5.43 -6.46
N PHE A 109 -5.35 -5.43 -5.92
CA PHE A 109 -4.52 -6.62 -5.73
C PHE A 109 -4.00 -6.68 -4.30
N GLY A 110 -4.09 -7.85 -3.67
CA GLY A 110 -3.53 -8.07 -2.34
C GLY A 110 -2.04 -7.74 -2.32
N HIS A 111 -1.59 -7.09 -1.25
CA HIS A 111 -0.19 -6.71 -1.01
C HIS A 111 0.44 -5.69 -1.97
N ASP A 112 -0.29 -5.18 -2.97
CA ASP A 112 0.26 -4.21 -3.92
C ASP A 112 0.79 -2.95 -3.24
N ARG A 113 1.89 -2.50 -3.78
CA ARG A 113 2.49 -1.19 -3.57
C ARG A 113 2.25 -0.29 -4.78
N VAL A 114 2.55 0.99 -4.67
CA VAL A 114 2.38 1.94 -5.78
C VAL A 114 3.10 1.49 -7.05
N GLN A 115 4.32 0.95 -6.94
CA GLN A 115 5.10 0.45 -8.08
C GLN A 115 4.50 -0.80 -8.74
N ASN A 116 3.79 -1.64 -7.98
CA ASN A 116 3.09 -2.80 -8.55
C ASN A 116 1.85 -2.35 -9.32
N ALA A 117 1.05 -1.45 -8.76
CA ALA A 117 -0.08 -0.85 -9.47
C ALA A 117 0.40 -0.16 -10.76
N LEU A 118 1.52 0.58 -10.72
CA LEU A 118 2.11 1.21 -11.90
C LEU A 118 2.46 0.20 -12.98
N TRP A 119 3.12 -0.92 -12.60
CA TRP A 119 3.45 -1.99 -13.56
C TRP A 119 2.20 -2.55 -14.24
N ARG A 120 1.14 -2.85 -13.49
CA ARG A 120 -0.09 -3.43 -14.02
C ARG A 120 -0.80 -2.48 -15.01
N LEU A 121 -0.83 -1.19 -14.69
CA LEU A 121 -1.38 -0.17 -15.59
C LEU A 121 -0.57 -0.09 -16.89
N GLN A 122 0.75 -0.18 -16.82
CA GLN A 122 1.62 -0.19 -18.01
C GLN A 122 1.54 -1.49 -18.80
N ASN A 123 1.09 -2.58 -18.18
CA ASN A 123 0.91 -3.89 -18.79
C ASN A 123 -0.56 -4.19 -19.14
N GLY A 124 -1.31 -3.13 -19.45
CA GLY A 124 -2.55 -3.25 -20.21
C GLY A 124 -3.85 -3.24 -19.39
N GLU A 125 -3.84 -3.23 -18.05
CA GLU A 125 -5.09 -3.36 -17.28
C GLU A 125 -6.13 -2.26 -17.55
N ILE A 126 -5.68 -1.09 -17.96
CA ILE A 126 -6.55 0.05 -18.24
C ILE A 126 -6.62 0.42 -19.72
N ASP A 127 -5.90 -0.31 -20.59
CA ASP A 127 -5.86 -0.04 -22.03
C ASP A 127 -7.18 -0.42 -22.72
N GLY A 128 -7.61 0.43 -23.65
CA GLY A 128 -8.77 0.16 -24.48
C GLY A 128 -10.12 0.31 -23.77
N ILE A 129 -10.15 0.86 -22.55
CA ILE A 129 -11.37 1.23 -21.82
C ILE A 129 -11.43 2.74 -21.60
N SER A 130 -12.63 3.27 -21.42
CA SER A 130 -12.86 4.71 -21.18
C SER A 130 -13.88 4.89 -20.06
N PRO A 131 -13.51 4.59 -18.81
CA PRO A 131 -14.42 4.74 -17.69
C PRO A 131 -14.74 6.23 -17.43
N ASP A 132 -15.93 6.51 -16.89
CA ASP A 132 -16.29 7.85 -16.44
C ASP A 132 -15.44 8.26 -15.22
N TRP A 133 -15.14 7.28 -14.35
CA TRP A 133 -14.43 7.50 -13.11
C TRP A 133 -13.33 6.47 -12.86
N VAL A 134 -12.19 6.95 -12.38
CA VAL A 134 -11.12 6.11 -11.85
C VAL A 134 -10.87 6.48 -10.39
N VAL A 135 -11.02 5.52 -9.49
CA VAL A 135 -10.79 5.66 -8.04
C VAL A 135 -9.47 5.01 -7.69
N ILE A 136 -8.55 5.76 -7.11
CA ILE A 136 -7.19 5.31 -6.75
C ILE A 136 -7.04 5.30 -5.23
N ASN A 137 -6.82 4.12 -4.64
CA ASN A 137 -6.53 3.92 -3.22
C ASN A 137 -5.35 2.96 -3.05
N ILE A 138 -4.14 3.49 -2.96
CA ILE A 138 -2.89 2.72 -2.96
C ILE A 138 -1.83 3.39 -2.07
N GLY A 139 -0.91 2.63 -1.50
CA GLY A 139 0.26 3.13 -0.78
C GLY A 139 0.40 2.60 0.64
N THR A 140 -0.63 1.97 1.22
CA THR A 140 -0.56 1.45 2.60
C THR A 140 0.54 0.38 2.76
N ASN A 141 0.81 -0.44 1.75
CA ASN A 141 1.84 -1.47 1.82
C ASN A 141 3.27 -0.93 1.70
N ASN A 142 3.46 0.22 1.09
CA ASN A 142 4.75 0.91 1.06
C ASN A 142 5.24 1.30 2.47
N LEU A 143 4.32 1.56 3.41
CA LEU A 143 4.64 1.82 4.80
C LEU A 143 5.31 0.63 5.50
N GLN A 144 5.05 -0.61 5.06
CA GLN A 144 5.70 -1.80 5.61
C GLN A 144 7.16 -1.89 5.19
N ASP A 145 7.49 -1.37 4.01
CA ASP A 145 8.87 -1.30 3.51
C ASP A 145 9.63 -0.10 4.10
N GLY A 146 8.97 0.72 4.94
CA GLY A 146 9.56 1.88 5.56
C GLY A 146 9.68 3.08 4.63
N ASN A 147 8.89 3.14 3.54
CA ASN A 147 8.82 4.34 2.73
C ASN A 147 8.20 5.50 3.53
N ASN A 148 8.72 6.70 3.33
CA ASN A 148 8.17 7.93 3.88
C ASN A 148 7.01 8.48 3.01
N ALA A 149 6.38 9.57 3.46
CA ALA A 149 5.24 10.16 2.78
C ALA A 149 5.58 10.66 1.36
N GLU A 150 6.73 11.29 1.20
CA GLU A 150 7.21 11.85 -0.06
C GLU A 150 7.51 10.75 -1.08
N GLU A 151 8.17 9.67 -0.66
CA GLU A 151 8.44 8.51 -1.52
C GLU A 151 7.13 7.86 -2.01
N ILE A 152 6.16 7.66 -1.11
CA ILE A 152 4.87 7.08 -1.47
C ILE A 152 4.11 8.03 -2.41
N MET A 153 4.12 9.33 -2.11
CA MET A 153 3.48 10.33 -2.95
C MET A 153 4.07 10.38 -4.35
N ALA A 154 5.39 10.25 -4.50
CA ALA A 154 6.04 10.17 -5.82
C ALA A 154 5.48 9.01 -6.65
N GLY A 155 5.30 7.84 -6.03
CA GLY A 155 4.67 6.68 -6.68
C GLY A 155 3.19 6.91 -7.02
N ILE A 156 2.41 7.52 -6.13
CA ILE A 156 1.01 7.88 -6.41
C ILE A 156 0.91 8.85 -7.58
N ARG A 157 1.81 9.83 -7.68
CA ARG A 157 1.90 10.74 -8.84
C ARG A 157 2.15 9.97 -10.14
N ALA A 158 3.05 8.98 -10.12
CA ALA A 158 3.33 8.15 -11.29
C ALA A 158 2.09 7.34 -11.71
N VAL A 159 1.37 6.73 -10.75
CA VAL A 159 0.11 6.03 -11.00
C VAL A 159 -0.94 6.96 -11.61
N CYS A 160 -1.17 8.14 -11.01
CA CYS A 160 -2.12 9.12 -11.53
C CYS A 160 -1.77 9.61 -12.94
N THR A 161 -0.47 9.81 -13.20
CA THR A 161 0.02 10.22 -14.53
C THR A 161 -0.27 9.15 -15.56
N GLU A 162 -0.02 7.88 -15.24
CA GLU A 162 -0.29 6.76 -16.14
C GLU A 162 -1.79 6.61 -16.41
N VAL A 163 -2.65 6.75 -15.39
CA VAL A 163 -4.11 6.77 -15.55
C VAL A 163 -4.54 7.92 -16.45
N SER A 164 -4.10 9.14 -16.19
CA SER A 164 -4.48 10.32 -16.99
C SER A 164 -4.07 10.19 -18.46
N LYS A 165 -2.91 9.57 -18.72
CA LYS A 165 -2.42 9.32 -20.07
C LYS A 165 -3.30 8.31 -20.83
N ARG A 166 -3.70 7.22 -20.17
CA ARG A 166 -4.43 6.11 -20.80
C ARG A 166 -5.92 6.30 -20.83
N THR A 167 -6.48 7.07 -19.87
CA THR A 167 -7.91 7.37 -19.78
C THR A 167 -8.14 8.89 -19.69
N PRO A 168 -7.78 9.67 -20.72
CA PRO A 168 -7.74 11.14 -20.63
C PRO A 168 -9.10 11.81 -20.44
N LYS A 169 -10.20 11.07 -20.62
CA LYS A 169 -11.58 11.57 -20.41
C LYS A 169 -12.15 11.24 -19.05
N SER A 170 -11.45 10.37 -18.28
CA SER A 170 -11.92 9.94 -16.96
C SER A 170 -11.73 11.02 -15.92
N ARG A 171 -12.70 11.14 -15.03
CA ARG A 171 -12.55 11.89 -13.79
C ARG A 171 -11.81 11.02 -12.77
N ILE A 172 -10.85 11.60 -12.07
CA ILE A 172 -9.99 10.85 -11.14
C ILE A 172 -10.35 11.24 -9.70
N ILE A 173 -10.60 10.22 -8.87
CA ILE A 173 -10.69 10.34 -7.42
C ILE A 173 -9.43 9.72 -6.83
N VAL A 174 -8.62 10.52 -6.14
CA VAL A 174 -7.46 10.04 -5.38
C VAL A 174 -7.83 10.01 -3.91
N MET A 175 -7.91 8.80 -3.35
CA MET A 175 -8.20 8.63 -1.93
C MET A 175 -6.97 8.98 -1.09
N SER A 176 -7.16 9.65 0.03
CA SER A 176 -6.19 9.60 1.11
C SER A 176 -6.08 8.16 1.62
N VAL A 177 -4.87 7.74 2.02
CA VAL A 177 -4.66 6.38 2.52
C VAL A 177 -5.41 6.19 3.82
N PHE A 178 -6.19 5.11 3.92
CA PHE A 178 -6.90 4.78 5.15
C PHE A 178 -5.97 4.69 6.36
N PRO A 179 -6.41 5.08 7.54
CA PRO A 179 -5.64 4.86 8.76
C PRO A 179 -5.37 3.36 8.95
N ARG A 180 -4.22 3.04 9.51
CA ARG A 180 -3.87 1.68 9.90
C ARG A 180 -3.20 1.72 11.26
N GLU A 181 -2.98 0.56 11.86
CA GLU A 181 -2.53 0.41 13.23
C GLU A 181 -3.59 0.86 14.24
N ARG A 182 -3.93 -0.04 15.17
CA ARG A 182 -5.06 0.16 16.10
C ARG A 182 -4.96 1.47 16.89
N LYS A 183 -3.76 1.82 17.35
CA LYS A 183 -3.52 2.96 18.23
C LYS A 183 -3.07 4.20 17.48
N GLY A 184 -3.68 5.35 17.80
CA GLY A 184 -3.40 6.63 17.16
C GLY A 184 -1.96 7.11 17.27
N GLY A 185 -1.25 6.77 18.34
CA GLY A 185 0.16 7.15 18.58
C GLY A 185 1.20 6.35 17.79
N HIS A 186 0.81 5.39 16.97
CA HIS A 186 1.77 4.60 16.19
C HIS A 186 2.48 5.45 15.12
N ALA A 187 3.82 5.25 14.95
CA ALA A 187 4.63 6.08 14.05
C ALA A 187 4.11 6.13 12.60
N ARG A 188 3.57 5.03 12.06
CA ARG A 188 2.98 5.00 10.71
C ARG A 188 1.77 5.92 10.56
N ARG A 189 1.05 6.24 11.66
CA ARG A 189 -0.09 7.17 11.63
C ARG A 189 0.34 8.58 11.25
N LYS A 190 1.53 9.01 11.72
CA LYS A 190 2.10 10.29 11.31
C LYS A 190 2.43 10.30 9.82
N VAL A 191 3.07 9.26 9.32
CA VAL A 191 3.39 9.15 7.87
C VAL A 191 2.14 9.20 7.01
N ILE A 192 1.04 8.51 7.43
CA ILE A 192 -0.24 8.54 6.73
C ILE A 192 -0.84 9.96 6.73
N ALA A 193 -0.82 10.65 7.86
CA ALA A 193 -1.34 12.01 7.95
C ALA A 193 -0.55 13.00 7.06
N ASP A 194 0.77 12.88 7.02
CA ASP A 194 1.60 13.70 6.14
C ASP A 194 1.36 13.35 4.66
N LEU A 195 1.23 12.06 4.32
CA LEU A 195 0.88 11.61 2.97
C LEU A 195 -0.49 12.12 2.53
N SER A 196 -1.51 12.10 3.42
CA SER A 196 -2.85 12.61 3.11
C SER A 196 -2.82 14.10 2.73
N LYS A 197 -2.01 14.91 3.42
CA LYS A 197 -1.81 16.33 3.05
C LYS A 197 -1.19 16.48 1.65
N LEU A 198 -0.18 15.65 1.34
CA LEU A 198 0.46 15.67 0.02
C LEU A 198 -0.51 15.24 -1.09
N ILE A 199 -1.34 14.22 -0.84
CA ILE A 199 -2.39 13.78 -1.78
C ILE A 199 -3.40 14.90 -2.02
N GLY A 200 -3.91 15.55 -0.95
CA GLY A 200 -4.86 16.64 -1.06
C GLY A 200 -4.31 17.82 -1.88
N ALA A 201 -3.08 18.25 -1.59
CA ALA A 201 -2.41 19.32 -2.33
C ALA A 201 -2.23 18.97 -3.82
N TYR A 202 -1.83 17.74 -4.12
CA TYR A 202 -1.68 17.27 -5.50
C TYR A 202 -3.01 17.17 -6.24
N ALA A 203 -4.03 16.66 -5.59
CA ALA A 203 -5.36 16.56 -6.19
C ALA A 203 -5.89 17.95 -6.55
N ALA A 204 -5.71 18.95 -5.68
CA ALA A 204 -6.08 20.34 -5.94
C ALA A 204 -5.30 20.90 -7.14
N GLU A 205 -3.98 20.69 -7.21
CA GLU A 205 -3.13 21.09 -8.35
C GLU A 205 -3.63 20.53 -9.68
N LYS A 206 -3.99 19.22 -9.69
CA LYS A 206 -4.40 18.50 -10.91
C LYS A 206 -5.90 18.59 -11.20
N LYS A 207 -6.67 19.24 -10.35
CA LYS A 207 -8.14 19.28 -10.41
C LYS A 207 -8.76 17.87 -10.34
N PHE A 208 -8.11 16.97 -9.62
CA PHE A 208 -8.67 15.67 -9.23
C PHE A 208 -9.54 15.86 -7.97
N VAL A 209 -10.44 14.92 -7.73
CA VAL A 209 -11.17 14.88 -6.47
C VAL A 209 -10.30 14.15 -5.43
N ASN A 210 -10.12 14.73 -4.26
CA ASN A 210 -9.55 14.02 -3.11
C ASN A 210 -10.67 13.67 -2.12
N ILE A 211 -10.64 12.45 -1.60
CA ILE A 211 -11.51 12.02 -0.50
C ILE A 211 -10.61 11.53 0.63
N ASP A 212 -10.69 12.18 1.78
CA ASP A 212 -10.06 11.75 3.03
C ASP A 212 -11.13 11.24 3.99
N LEU A 213 -11.11 9.94 4.26
CA LEU A 213 -12.04 9.29 5.18
C LEU A 213 -11.43 9.00 6.56
N ALA A 214 -10.18 9.37 6.80
CA ALA A 214 -9.53 9.10 8.09
C ALA A 214 -10.37 9.58 9.29
N PRO A 215 -10.99 10.78 9.28
CA PRO A 215 -11.82 11.22 10.42
C PRO A 215 -13.01 10.31 10.73
N GLN A 216 -13.53 9.58 9.72
CA GLN A 216 -14.70 8.69 9.88
C GLN A 216 -14.30 7.29 10.37
N PHE A 217 -13.00 6.98 10.36
CA PHE A 217 -12.44 5.71 10.80
C PHE A 217 -11.72 5.78 12.15
N LEU A 218 -11.79 6.91 12.84
CA LEU A 218 -11.10 7.15 14.10
C LEU A 218 -12.09 7.57 15.18
N ASP A 219 -11.89 7.04 16.39
CA ASP A 219 -12.61 7.49 17.57
C ASP A 219 -11.98 8.79 18.15
N ALA A 220 -12.55 9.29 19.25
CA ALA A 220 -12.08 10.50 19.92
C ALA A 220 -10.63 10.42 20.43
N ASN A 221 -10.09 9.20 20.60
CA ASN A 221 -8.70 8.95 21.02
C ASN A 221 -7.77 8.79 19.81
N GLY A 222 -8.29 8.88 18.59
CA GLY A 222 -7.56 8.60 17.36
C GLY A 222 -7.31 7.11 17.11
N ASP A 223 -7.97 6.22 17.84
CA ASP A 223 -7.89 4.77 17.66
C ASP A 223 -8.88 4.31 16.58
N ILE A 224 -8.59 3.18 15.96
CA ILE A 224 -9.48 2.59 14.94
C ILE A 224 -10.47 1.64 15.62
N PRO A 225 -11.80 1.88 15.53
CA PRO A 225 -12.80 0.96 16.04
C PRO A 225 -12.75 -0.39 15.32
N LYS A 226 -12.92 -1.51 16.06
CA LYS A 226 -12.91 -2.87 15.49
C LYS A 226 -14.09 -3.10 14.54
N GLU A 227 -15.19 -2.43 14.79
CA GLU A 227 -16.41 -2.50 13.99
C GLU A 227 -16.17 -1.99 12.56
N LEU A 228 -15.26 -1.03 12.37
CA LEU A 228 -14.93 -0.46 11.07
C LEU A 228 -13.74 -1.18 10.41
N MET A 229 -12.72 -1.56 11.20
CA MET A 229 -11.53 -2.25 10.72
C MET A 229 -11.09 -3.33 11.72
N PRO A 230 -11.57 -4.58 11.56
CA PRO A 230 -11.36 -5.65 12.54
C PRO A 230 -9.89 -5.94 12.86
N ASP A 231 -9.03 -5.91 11.87
CA ASP A 231 -7.58 -6.13 11.98
C ASP A 231 -6.75 -4.82 11.96
N ALA A 232 -7.43 -3.66 12.03
CA ALA A 232 -6.83 -2.33 11.95
C ALA A 232 -6.12 -2.03 10.62
N LEU A 233 -6.54 -2.68 9.53
CA LEU A 233 -6.06 -2.48 8.17
C LEU A 233 -7.20 -2.63 7.14
N HIS A 234 -7.92 -3.77 7.18
CA HIS A 234 -8.98 -4.06 6.22
C HIS A 234 -10.35 -3.62 6.75
N LEU A 235 -11.17 -3.13 5.83
CA LEU A 235 -12.50 -2.62 6.17
C LEU A 235 -13.48 -3.76 6.46
N SER A 236 -14.34 -3.54 7.44
CA SER A 236 -15.57 -4.31 7.63
C SER A 236 -16.63 -3.90 6.58
N PRO A 237 -17.76 -4.61 6.48
CA PRO A 237 -18.89 -4.15 5.67
C PRO A 237 -19.33 -2.72 6.02
N ASP A 238 -19.31 -2.32 7.29
CA ASP A 238 -19.64 -0.96 7.71
C ASP A 238 -18.60 0.06 7.24
N GLY A 239 -17.33 -0.28 7.31
CA GLY A 239 -16.26 0.53 6.72
C GLY A 239 -16.44 0.72 5.22
N TYR A 240 -16.81 -0.34 4.49
CA TYR A 240 -17.12 -0.24 3.06
C TYR A 240 -18.37 0.61 2.78
N ARG A 241 -19.40 0.60 3.63
CA ARG A 241 -20.57 1.49 3.50
C ARG A 241 -20.19 2.97 3.60
N ILE A 242 -19.30 3.30 4.53
CA ILE A 242 -18.75 4.67 4.65
C ILE A 242 -18.06 5.07 3.35
N TRP A 243 -17.19 4.21 2.83
CA TRP A 243 -16.47 4.49 1.59
C TRP A 243 -17.40 4.59 0.38
N ALA A 244 -18.34 3.66 0.22
CA ALA A 244 -19.33 3.68 -0.85
C ALA A 244 -20.15 4.98 -0.85
N LYS A 245 -20.65 5.40 0.32
CA LYS A 245 -21.41 6.63 0.48
C LYS A 245 -20.62 7.87 0.02
N ALA A 246 -19.36 7.97 0.44
CA ALA A 246 -18.51 9.10 0.06
C ALA A 246 -18.26 9.13 -1.47
N LEU A 247 -17.95 7.99 -2.09
CA LEU A 247 -17.77 7.90 -3.52
C LEU A 247 -19.06 8.27 -4.30
N LEU A 248 -20.19 7.72 -3.90
CA LEU A 248 -21.46 8.00 -4.57
C LEU A 248 -21.89 9.47 -4.46
N ASN A 249 -21.60 10.13 -3.35
CA ASN A 249 -21.85 11.57 -3.23
C ASN A 249 -21.08 12.36 -4.30
N VAL A 250 -19.81 12.01 -4.54
CA VAL A 250 -18.99 12.65 -5.58
C VAL A 250 -19.47 12.27 -6.98
N ILE A 251 -19.65 10.97 -7.25
CA ILE A 251 -20.02 10.45 -8.56
C ILE A 251 -21.37 11.01 -9.04
N GLN A 252 -22.31 11.18 -8.10
CA GLN A 252 -23.66 11.71 -8.36
C GLN A 252 -23.76 13.24 -8.24
N GLY A 253 -22.64 13.92 -7.97
CA GLY A 253 -22.62 15.39 -7.85
C GLY A 253 -23.39 15.94 -6.66
N LYS A 254 -23.62 15.15 -5.59
CA LYS A 254 -24.41 15.53 -4.43
C LYS A 254 -23.66 16.40 -3.43
N THR A 255 -22.35 16.24 -3.34
CA THR A 255 -21.43 17.06 -2.54
C THR A 255 -20.04 17.03 -3.13
N THR A 256 -19.32 18.15 -3.09
CA THR A 256 -17.86 18.15 -3.15
C THR A 256 -17.38 17.90 -1.72
N PRO A 257 -16.49 16.96 -1.45
CA PRO A 257 -15.93 16.75 -0.13
C PRO A 257 -15.10 17.92 0.35
#